data_389dcda40a7b28bd5aae9b997c2c1f34
#
_entry.id   389dcda40a7b28bd5aae9b997c2c1f34
#
_cell.length_a   1.000
_cell.length_b   1.000
_cell.length_c   1.000
_cell.angle_alpha   90.00
_cell.angle_beta   90.00
_cell.angle_gamma   90.00
#
_symmetry.space_group_name_H-M   'P 1'
#
loop_
_entity.id
_entity.type
_entity.pdbx_description
1 polymer ?
#
loop_
_entity_poly.entity_id
_entity_poly.type
_entity_poly.pdbx_seq_one_letter_code
_entity_poly.pdbx_strand_id
1 'polypeptide(L)'
;RLAGEHLGGSVASSDDDEVAAAAVSALGMLATPESIIAVQQALSGRSSLRMTAADACLTAADRLLTEGKNADALKVLSSLRSAGLPKFINVASRFGEIRSGSRNVNDLMNSYLNDDDPALFRIGLELAHNLTDSDTTGQLVKQLDSLSPVRRILVMHVLGNRGDASALPTVIEASSSDDANMKIAAVRVLGTLGDGSVVPILLQTAVSADEALATTARESLALLGGDDVDVQ
;
A
#
# COMPACT_ATOMS: atom_id res chain seq x y z
N ARG A 1 -21.21 8.25 -29.99
CA ARG A 1 -22.50 7.68 -29.61
C ARG A 1 -22.80 6.41 -30.39
N LEU A 2 -22.84 6.46 -31.73
CA LEU A 2 -23.10 5.30 -32.59
C LEU A 2 -22.16 4.10 -32.33
N ALA A 3 -20.86 4.32 -32.09
CA ALA A 3 -19.90 3.24 -31.82
C ALA A 3 -20.19 2.51 -30.49
N GLY A 4 -20.60 3.25 -29.46
CA GLY A 4 -20.94 2.67 -28.15
C GLY A 4 -22.21 1.83 -28.21
N GLU A 5 -23.23 2.29 -28.92
CA GLU A 5 -24.50 1.58 -29.12
C GLU A 5 -24.29 0.29 -29.94
N HIS A 6 -23.45 0.34 -30.97
CA HIS A 6 -23.15 -0.82 -31.82
C HIS A 6 -22.36 -1.91 -31.07
N LEU A 7 -21.34 -1.51 -30.30
CA LEU A 7 -20.54 -2.44 -29.50
C LEU A 7 -21.37 -3.01 -28.33
N GLY A 8 -22.23 -2.20 -27.69
CA GLY A 8 -23.16 -2.68 -26.67
C GLY A 8 -24.11 -3.74 -27.19
N GLY A 9 -24.64 -3.57 -28.42
CA GLY A 9 -25.41 -4.58 -29.13
C GLY A 9 -24.63 -5.87 -29.37
N SER A 10 -23.35 -5.79 -29.74
CA SER A 10 -22.48 -6.95 -29.97
C SER A 10 -22.24 -7.75 -28.69
N VAL A 11 -22.07 -7.09 -27.53
CA VAL A 11 -21.93 -7.78 -26.23
C VAL A 11 -23.19 -8.56 -25.88
N ALA A 12 -24.35 -8.00 -26.13
CA ALA A 12 -25.65 -8.62 -25.78
C ALA A 12 -26.05 -9.76 -26.72
N SER A 13 -25.73 -9.67 -28.03
CA SER A 13 -26.22 -10.54 -29.06
C SER A 13 -25.23 -11.60 -29.55
N SER A 14 -23.94 -11.50 -29.22
CA SER A 14 -22.95 -12.47 -29.65
C SER A 14 -22.98 -13.72 -28.78
N ASP A 15 -23.13 -14.89 -29.42
CA ASP A 15 -22.92 -16.20 -28.77
C ASP A 15 -21.43 -16.56 -28.67
N ASP A 16 -20.56 -15.83 -29.36
CA ASP A 16 -19.12 -15.99 -29.34
C ASP A 16 -18.51 -15.11 -28.20
N ASP A 17 -18.00 -15.76 -27.18
CA ASP A 17 -17.40 -15.11 -26.01
C ASP A 17 -16.15 -14.28 -26.36
N GLU A 18 -15.39 -14.65 -27.42
CA GLU A 18 -14.21 -13.88 -27.85
C GLU A 18 -14.64 -12.54 -28.48
N VAL A 19 -15.65 -12.56 -29.32
CA VAL A 19 -16.22 -11.35 -29.94
C VAL A 19 -16.83 -10.45 -28.86
N ALA A 20 -17.58 -11.04 -27.93
CA ALA A 20 -18.15 -10.30 -26.79
C ALA A 20 -17.08 -9.69 -25.90
N ALA A 21 -16.00 -10.41 -25.59
CA ALA A 21 -14.88 -9.92 -24.79
C ALA A 21 -14.15 -8.76 -25.49
N ALA A 22 -13.89 -8.86 -26.79
CA ALA A 22 -13.30 -7.79 -27.58
C ALA A 22 -14.18 -6.52 -27.58
N ALA A 23 -15.50 -6.68 -27.71
CA ALA A 23 -16.45 -5.58 -27.65
C ALA A 23 -16.45 -4.91 -26.26
N VAL A 24 -16.43 -5.69 -25.16
CA VAL A 24 -16.34 -5.18 -23.79
C VAL A 24 -15.05 -4.36 -23.58
N SER A 25 -13.91 -4.88 -24.06
CA SER A 25 -12.61 -4.17 -23.97
C SER A 25 -12.65 -2.84 -24.72
N ALA A 26 -13.20 -2.84 -25.95
CA ALA A 26 -13.34 -1.62 -26.75
C ALA A 26 -14.26 -0.59 -26.08
N LEU A 27 -15.34 -1.03 -25.42
CA LEU A 27 -16.24 -0.16 -24.65
C LEU A 27 -15.52 0.49 -23.48
N GLY A 28 -14.64 -0.24 -22.77
CA GLY A 28 -13.79 0.31 -21.70
C GLY A 28 -12.87 1.43 -22.22
N MET A 29 -12.29 1.25 -23.39
CA MET A 29 -11.44 2.28 -24.02
C MET A 29 -12.22 3.52 -24.44
N LEU A 30 -13.50 3.41 -24.80
CA LEU A 30 -14.32 4.56 -25.16
C LEU A 30 -14.65 5.44 -23.94
N ALA A 31 -14.89 4.85 -22.80
CA ALA A 31 -15.22 5.50 -21.52
C ALA A 31 -16.37 6.56 -21.63
N THR A 32 -17.31 6.37 -22.57
CA THR A 32 -18.51 7.20 -22.64
C THR A 32 -19.56 6.74 -21.64
N PRO A 33 -20.53 7.57 -21.22
CA PRO A 33 -21.57 7.14 -20.29
C PRO A 33 -22.29 5.86 -20.73
N GLU A 34 -22.61 5.74 -22.02
CA GLU A 34 -23.28 4.59 -22.60
C GLU A 34 -22.38 3.34 -22.58
N SER A 35 -21.09 3.50 -22.93
CA SER A 35 -20.14 2.38 -22.91
C SER A 35 -19.89 1.88 -21.49
N ILE A 36 -19.82 2.76 -20.51
CA ILE A 36 -19.63 2.40 -19.09
C ILE A 36 -20.82 1.56 -18.60
N ILE A 37 -22.06 1.95 -18.92
CA ILE A 37 -23.25 1.17 -18.57
C ILE A 37 -23.17 -0.24 -19.16
N ALA A 38 -22.79 -0.37 -20.43
CA ALA A 38 -22.66 -1.66 -21.09
C ALA A 38 -21.57 -2.54 -20.45
N VAL A 39 -20.41 -1.96 -20.08
CA VAL A 39 -19.33 -2.68 -19.37
C VAL A 39 -19.80 -3.13 -17.98
N GLN A 40 -20.51 -2.29 -17.24
CA GLN A 40 -21.04 -2.65 -15.92
C GLN A 40 -22.14 -3.73 -15.99
N GLN A 41 -22.94 -3.74 -17.05
CA GLN A 41 -23.88 -4.84 -17.32
C GLN A 41 -23.14 -6.14 -17.61
N ALA A 42 -22.07 -6.11 -18.41
CA ALA A 42 -21.23 -7.27 -18.67
C ALA A 42 -20.55 -7.81 -17.39
N LEU A 43 -20.16 -6.92 -16.45
CA LEU A 43 -19.59 -7.29 -15.15
C LEU A 43 -20.56 -8.13 -14.30
N SER A 44 -21.86 -7.85 -14.40
CA SER A 44 -22.92 -8.56 -13.67
C SER A 44 -23.56 -9.69 -14.48
N GLY A 45 -23.21 -9.81 -15.75
CA GLY A 45 -23.79 -10.77 -16.69
C GLY A 45 -23.05 -12.11 -16.75
N ARG A 46 -22.63 -12.50 -17.95
CA ARG A 46 -21.96 -13.79 -18.21
C ARG A 46 -20.66 -13.93 -17.43
N SER A 47 -20.47 -15.07 -16.74
CA SER A 47 -19.27 -15.34 -15.94
C SER A 47 -17.98 -15.33 -16.78
N SER A 48 -18.02 -15.75 -18.04
CA SER A 48 -16.89 -15.71 -18.99
C SER A 48 -16.39 -14.30 -19.30
N LEU A 49 -17.27 -13.29 -19.26
CA LEU A 49 -16.91 -11.90 -19.55
C LEU A 49 -16.52 -11.11 -18.30
N ARG A 50 -16.70 -11.66 -17.11
CA ARG A 50 -16.60 -10.92 -15.86
C ARG A 50 -15.23 -10.30 -15.61
N MET A 51 -14.16 -11.04 -15.92
CA MET A 51 -12.79 -10.52 -15.78
C MET A 51 -12.47 -9.46 -16.82
N THR A 52 -12.86 -9.68 -18.08
CA THR A 52 -12.72 -8.68 -19.15
C THR A 52 -13.50 -7.41 -18.84
N ALA A 53 -14.70 -7.54 -18.29
CA ALA A 53 -15.50 -6.39 -17.87
C ALA A 53 -14.87 -5.63 -16.69
N ALA A 54 -14.24 -6.34 -15.73
CA ALA A 54 -13.51 -5.71 -14.64
C ALA A 54 -12.31 -4.90 -15.16
N ASP A 55 -11.54 -5.45 -16.06
CA ASP A 55 -10.41 -4.79 -16.73
C ASP A 55 -10.88 -3.57 -17.55
N ALA A 56 -11.98 -3.72 -18.28
CA ALA A 56 -12.60 -2.61 -19.03
C ALA A 56 -13.09 -1.49 -18.12
N CYS A 57 -13.64 -1.81 -16.94
CA CYS A 57 -13.99 -0.82 -15.92
C CYS A 57 -12.76 -0.07 -15.41
N LEU A 58 -11.65 -0.75 -15.11
CA LEU A 58 -10.40 -0.11 -14.69
C LEU A 58 -9.85 0.81 -15.79
N THR A 59 -9.87 0.36 -17.04
CA THR A 59 -9.44 1.15 -18.21
C THR A 59 -10.30 2.40 -18.37
N ALA A 60 -11.63 2.27 -18.26
CA ALA A 60 -12.55 3.40 -18.35
C ALA A 60 -12.33 4.40 -17.19
N ALA A 61 -12.14 3.90 -15.98
CA ALA A 61 -11.86 4.74 -14.82
C ALA A 61 -10.53 5.50 -14.96
N ASP A 62 -9.47 4.84 -15.45
CA ASP A 62 -8.16 5.49 -15.69
C ASP A 62 -8.28 6.63 -16.72
N ARG A 63 -9.01 6.40 -17.80
CA ARG A 63 -9.27 7.43 -18.81
C ARG A 63 -10.07 8.61 -18.21
N LEU A 64 -11.14 8.32 -17.47
CA LEU A 64 -11.93 9.36 -16.80
C LEU A 64 -11.08 10.19 -15.83
N LEU A 65 -10.19 9.55 -15.05
CA LEU A 65 -9.25 10.23 -14.16
C LEU A 65 -8.29 11.14 -14.94
N THR A 66 -7.78 10.66 -16.07
CA THR A 66 -6.89 11.45 -16.95
C THR A 66 -7.61 12.66 -17.55
N GLU A 67 -8.92 12.53 -17.83
CA GLU A 67 -9.77 13.62 -18.32
C GLU A 67 -10.28 14.54 -17.19
N GLY A 68 -9.91 14.31 -15.93
CA GLY A 68 -10.38 15.07 -14.76
C GLY A 68 -11.82 14.80 -14.35
N LYS A 69 -12.45 13.75 -14.89
CA LYS A 69 -13.84 13.35 -14.58
C LYS A 69 -13.89 12.45 -13.35
N ASN A 70 -13.35 12.94 -12.22
CA ASN A 70 -13.14 12.15 -11.01
C ASN A 70 -14.42 11.52 -10.45
N ALA A 71 -15.53 12.25 -10.46
CA ALA A 71 -16.82 11.75 -9.94
C ALA A 71 -17.36 10.55 -10.74
N ASP A 72 -17.17 10.52 -12.06
CA ASP A 72 -17.61 9.41 -12.89
C ASP A 72 -16.66 8.22 -12.77
N ALA A 73 -15.36 8.47 -12.69
CA ALA A 73 -14.37 7.43 -12.37
C ALA A 73 -14.69 6.71 -11.06
N LEU A 74 -15.05 7.45 -10.01
CA LEU A 74 -15.44 6.88 -8.72
C LEU A 74 -16.66 5.97 -8.79
N LYS A 75 -17.68 6.32 -9.59
CA LYS A 75 -18.85 5.46 -9.79
C LYS A 75 -18.45 4.12 -10.41
N VAL A 76 -17.56 4.15 -11.42
CA VAL A 76 -17.04 2.93 -12.06
C VAL A 76 -16.22 2.10 -11.08
N LEU A 77 -15.29 2.70 -10.34
CA LEU A 77 -14.44 2.01 -9.37
C LEU A 77 -15.25 1.40 -8.21
N SER A 78 -16.30 2.08 -7.75
CA SER A 78 -17.16 1.56 -6.69
C SER A 78 -17.95 0.32 -7.11
N SER A 79 -18.32 0.18 -8.38
CA SER A 79 -19.01 -0.99 -8.90
C SER A 79 -18.13 -2.26 -8.86
N LEU A 80 -16.81 -2.12 -9.00
CA LEU A 80 -15.87 -3.24 -8.92
C LEU A 80 -15.82 -3.86 -7.52
N ARG A 81 -15.94 -3.06 -6.47
CA ARG A 81 -15.86 -3.55 -5.08
C ARG A 81 -17.02 -4.44 -4.68
N SER A 82 -18.21 -4.16 -5.17
CA SER A 82 -19.42 -4.94 -4.90
C SER A 82 -19.54 -6.20 -5.76
N ALA A 83 -18.68 -6.36 -6.76
CA ALA A 83 -18.80 -7.43 -7.74
C ALA A 83 -18.19 -8.76 -7.31
N GLY A 84 -17.60 -8.91 -6.10
CA GLY A 84 -16.99 -10.16 -5.64
C GLY A 84 -15.85 -10.64 -6.55
N LEU A 85 -15.00 -9.73 -6.97
CA LEU A 85 -13.87 -9.95 -7.87
C LEU A 85 -12.61 -10.36 -7.09
N PRO A 86 -11.57 -10.91 -7.77
CA PRO A 86 -10.28 -11.17 -7.16
C PRO A 86 -9.68 -9.94 -6.48
N LYS A 87 -8.90 -10.17 -5.42
CA LYS A 87 -8.33 -9.11 -4.58
C LYS A 87 -7.53 -8.07 -5.36
N PHE A 88 -6.78 -8.47 -6.39
CA PHE A 88 -5.98 -7.53 -7.18
C PHE A 88 -6.82 -6.47 -7.92
N ILE A 89 -8.04 -6.81 -8.35
CA ILE A 89 -8.98 -5.84 -8.94
C ILE A 89 -9.42 -4.83 -7.88
N ASN A 90 -9.71 -5.30 -6.65
CA ASN A 90 -10.07 -4.42 -5.54
C ASN A 90 -8.92 -3.48 -5.17
N VAL A 91 -7.67 -3.95 -5.19
CA VAL A 91 -6.47 -3.13 -4.98
C VAL A 91 -6.37 -2.06 -6.06
N ALA A 92 -6.46 -2.43 -7.34
CA ALA A 92 -6.42 -1.49 -8.46
C ALA A 92 -7.52 -0.43 -8.36
N SER A 93 -8.74 -0.84 -8.01
CA SER A 93 -9.86 0.07 -7.78
C SER A 93 -9.56 1.10 -6.68
N ARG A 94 -8.97 0.68 -5.56
CA ARG A 94 -8.62 1.58 -4.44
C ARG A 94 -7.52 2.57 -4.81
N PHE A 95 -6.52 2.17 -5.60
CA PHE A 95 -5.54 3.11 -6.14
C PHE A 95 -6.17 4.16 -7.06
N GLY A 96 -7.15 3.76 -7.87
CA GLY A 96 -7.93 4.70 -8.66
C GLY A 96 -8.70 5.71 -7.79
N GLU A 97 -9.27 5.27 -6.67
CA GLU A 97 -9.95 6.15 -5.69
C GLU A 97 -9.00 7.19 -5.08
N ILE A 98 -7.75 6.79 -4.77
CA ILE A 98 -6.73 7.75 -4.30
C ILE A 98 -6.44 8.79 -5.38
N ARG A 99 -6.20 8.36 -6.61
CA ARG A 99 -5.93 9.28 -7.74
C ARG A 99 -7.06 10.25 -8.00
N SER A 100 -8.30 9.87 -7.69
CA SER A 100 -9.47 10.75 -7.79
C SER A 100 -9.56 11.78 -6.65
N GLY A 101 -8.72 11.67 -5.61
CA GLY A 101 -8.77 12.48 -4.40
C GLY A 101 -9.90 12.12 -3.43
N SER A 102 -10.61 11.00 -3.65
CA SER A 102 -11.75 10.60 -2.82
C SER A 102 -11.35 9.81 -1.57
N ARG A 103 -10.13 9.33 -1.52
CA ARG A 103 -9.61 8.55 -0.41
C ARG A 103 -8.23 9.05 0.01
N ASN A 104 -8.03 9.16 1.32
CA ASN A 104 -6.71 9.45 1.87
C ASN A 104 -5.82 8.19 1.70
N VAL A 105 -4.62 8.37 1.18
CA VAL A 105 -3.65 7.29 0.99
C VAL A 105 -3.21 6.67 2.32
N ASN A 106 -3.17 7.46 3.39
CA ASN A 106 -2.87 6.97 4.73
C ASN A 106 -3.95 6.03 5.27
N ASP A 107 -5.24 6.30 4.99
CA ASP A 107 -6.35 5.40 5.35
C ASP A 107 -6.22 4.05 4.63
N LEU A 108 -5.76 4.08 3.37
CA LEU A 108 -5.53 2.86 2.62
C LEU A 108 -4.33 2.08 3.15
N MET A 109 -3.21 2.75 3.41
CA MET A 109 -2.02 2.17 4.04
C MET A 109 -2.41 1.48 5.36
N ASN A 110 -3.13 2.18 6.23
CA ASN A 110 -3.59 1.65 7.51
C ASN A 110 -4.50 0.44 7.35
N SER A 111 -5.42 0.47 6.38
CA SER A 111 -6.30 -0.67 6.07
C SER A 111 -5.50 -1.89 5.63
N TYR A 112 -4.45 -1.71 4.83
CA TYR A 112 -3.62 -2.80 4.32
C TYR A 112 -2.64 -3.35 5.36
N LEU A 113 -2.10 -2.50 6.22
CA LEU A 113 -1.23 -2.95 7.33
C LEU A 113 -1.99 -3.83 8.34
N ASN A 114 -3.31 -3.64 8.46
CA ASN A 114 -4.17 -4.44 9.32
C ASN A 114 -4.88 -5.60 8.60
N ASP A 115 -4.69 -5.77 7.30
CA ASP A 115 -5.32 -6.87 6.55
C ASP A 115 -4.59 -8.19 6.83
N ASP A 116 -5.34 -9.28 7.01
CA ASP A 116 -4.77 -10.61 7.24
C ASP A 116 -4.01 -11.17 6.04
N ASP A 117 -4.32 -10.68 4.83
CA ASP A 117 -3.65 -11.10 3.61
C ASP A 117 -2.21 -10.57 3.54
N PRO A 118 -1.20 -11.45 3.50
CA PRO A 118 0.21 -11.03 3.42
C PRO A 118 0.53 -10.17 2.19
N ALA A 119 -0.20 -10.35 1.08
CA ALA A 119 0.02 -9.56 -0.13
C ALA A 119 -0.47 -8.11 0.06
N LEU A 120 -1.64 -7.91 0.71
CA LEU A 120 -2.15 -6.59 1.04
C LEU A 120 -1.28 -5.90 2.10
N PHE A 121 -0.85 -6.64 3.12
CA PHE A 121 0.09 -6.13 4.12
C PHE A 121 1.39 -5.62 3.46
N ARG A 122 1.95 -6.37 2.50
CA ARG A 122 3.15 -5.93 1.76
C ARG A 122 2.92 -4.63 0.99
N ILE A 123 1.75 -4.48 0.35
CA ILE A 123 1.38 -3.21 -0.31
C ILE A 123 1.27 -2.08 0.71
N GLY A 124 0.72 -2.35 1.91
CA GLY A 124 0.68 -1.39 3.01
C GLY A 124 2.08 -0.92 3.42
N LEU A 125 3.06 -1.84 3.53
CA LEU A 125 4.46 -1.51 3.82
C LEU A 125 5.11 -0.67 2.71
N GLU A 126 4.82 -0.99 1.45
CA GLU A 126 5.33 -0.24 0.29
C GLU A 126 4.76 1.18 0.26
N LEU A 127 3.45 1.34 0.52
CA LEU A 127 2.84 2.66 0.69
C LEU A 127 3.50 3.42 1.85
N ALA A 128 3.66 2.77 3.01
CA ALA A 128 4.30 3.35 4.19
C ALA A 128 5.73 3.84 3.91
N HIS A 129 6.49 3.11 3.10
CA HIS A 129 7.86 3.48 2.71
C HIS A 129 7.88 4.69 1.76
N ASN A 130 6.95 4.75 0.79
CA ASN A 130 6.96 5.74 -0.29
C ASN A 130 6.27 7.07 0.08
N LEU A 131 5.38 7.07 1.09
CA LEU A 131 4.74 8.30 1.56
C LEU A 131 5.74 9.16 2.34
N THR A 132 5.91 10.41 1.93
CA THR A 132 6.93 11.32 2.49
C THR A 132 6.39 12.28 3.56
N ASP A 133 5.08 12.28 3.81
CA ASP A 133 4.51 13.16 4.82
C ASP A 133 4.78 12.67 6.26
N SER A 134 4.91 13.61 7.18
CA SER A 134 5.19 13.34 8.61
C SER A 134 4.02 12.68 9.35
N ASP A 135 2.79 12.84 8.86
CA ASP A 135 1.61 12.22 9.44
C ASP A 135 1.66 10.69 9.31
N THR A 136 2.22 10.18 8.20
CA THR A 136 2.44 8.75 7.98
C THR A 136 3.26 8.11 9.09
N THR A 137 4.36 8.73 9.52
CA THR A 137 5.21 8.21 10.61
C THR A 137 4.43 8.11 11.91
N GLY A 138 3.67 9.15 12.27
CA GLY A 138 2.81 9.14 13.45
C GLY A 138 1.73 8.06 13.42
N GLN A 139 1.18 7.76 12.24
CA GLN A 139 0.21 6.69 12.07
C GLN A 139 0.85 5.30 12.18
N LEU A 140 2.04 5.09 11.62
CA LEU A 140 2.79 3.83 11.74
C LEU A 140 3.12 3.52 13.21
N VAL A 141 3.59 4.52 13.96
CA VAL A 141 3.88 4.41 15.39
C VAL A 141 2.63 3.98 16.16
N LYS A 142 1.48 4.61 15.92
CA LYS A 142 0.22 4.27 16.60
C LYS A 142 -0.26 2.86 16.32
N GLN A 143 0.11 2.30 15.17
CA GLN A 143 -0.34 0.96 14.77
C GLN A 143 0.54 -0.16 15.30
N LEU A 144 1.77 0.11 15.73
CA LEU A 144 2.73 -0.93 16.14
C LEU A 144 2.11 -1.92 17.13
N ASP A 145 1.40 -1.43 18.15
CA ASP A 145 0.84 -2.29 19.21
C ASP A 145 -0.30 -3.21 18.73
N SER A 146 -0.99 -2.83 17.66
CA SER A 146 -2.07 -3.63 17.06
C SER A 146 -1.58 -4.76 16.17
N LEU A 147 -0.32 -4.70 15.72
CA LEU A 147 0.24 -5.64 14.77
C LEU A 147 0.80 -6.90 15.44
N SER A 148 0.79 -8.03 14.72
CA SER A 148 1.49 -9.24 15.16
C SER A 148 3.00 -9.00 15.29
N PRO A 149 3.74 -9.76 16.14
CA PRO A 149 5.17 -9.54 16.36
C PRO A 149 5.99 -9.45 15.08
N VAL A 150 5.76 -10.33 14.11
CA VAL A 150 6.47 -10.33 12.83
C VAL A 150 6.17 -9.05 12.02
N ARG A 151 4.91 -8.64 11.96
CA ARG A 151 4.51 -7.44 11.24
C ARG A 151 5.04 -6.16 11.89
N ARG A 152 5.09 -6.15 13.22
CA ARG A 152 5.65 -5.05 14.02
C ARG A 152 7.12 -4.81 13.69
N ILE A 153 7.92 -5.88 13.56
CA ILE A 153 9.32 -5.80 13.16
C ILE A 153 9.46 -5.21 11.76
N LEU A 154 8.61 -5.62 10.80
CA LEU A 154 8.64 -5.09 9.44
C LEU A 154 8.30 -3.60 9.39
N VAL A 155 7.31 -3.16 10.16
CA VAL A 155 6.98 -1.73 10.27
C VAL A 155 8.10 -0.95 10.97
N MET A 156 8.78 -1.53 11.98
CA MET A 156 9.96 -0.94 12.62
C MET A 156 11.07 -0.66 11.60
N HIS A 157 11.34 -1.58 10.68
CA HIS A 157 12.30 -1.35 9.60
C HIS A 157 11.86 -0.25 8.63
N VAL A 158 10.57 -0.16 8.33
CA VAL A 158 10.04 0.95 7.51
C VAL A 158 10.27 2.29 8.21
N LEU A 159 10.03 2.38 9.53
CA LEU A 159 10.31 3.60 10.31
C LEU A 159 11.77 4.02 10.21
N GLY A 160 12.71 3.06 10.33
CA GLY A 160 14.14 3.31 10.15
C GLY A 160 14.49 3.83 8.76
N ASN A 161 13.94 3.18 7.71
CA ASN A 161 14.22 3.56 6.32
C ASN A 161 13.61 4.93 5.94
N ARG A 162 12.54 5.35 6.62
CA ARG A 162 11.95 6.69 6.41
C ARG A 162 12.84 7.81 6.92
N GLY A 163 13.68 7.55 7.90
CA GLY A 163 14.58 8.56 8.46
C GLY A 163 13.88 9.71 9.20
N ASP A 164 12.60 9.54 9.58
CA ASP A 164 11.84 10.57 10.28
C ASP A 164 12.09 10.48 11.79
N ALA A 165 12.83 11.46 12.33
CA ALA A 165 13.22 11.53 13.74
C ALA A 165 12.04 11.49 14.72
N SER A 166 10.82 11.78 14.29
CA SER A 166 9.63 11.68 15.12
C SER A 166 9.34 10.25 15.62
N ALA A 167 9.89 9.22 14.95
CA ALA A 167 9.79 7.84 15.39
C ALA A 167 10.82 7.46 16.49
N LEU A 168 11.86 8.26 16.71
CA LEU A 168 12.97 7.92 17.61
C LEU A 168 12.53 7.53 19.03
N PRO A 169 11.61 8.23 19.70
CA PRO A 169 11.13 7.82 21.03
C PRO A 169 10.58 6.39 21.07
N THR A 170 9.79 6.02 20.07
CA THR A 170 9.20 4.67 19.94
C THR A 170 10.27 3.61 19.66
N VAL A 171 11.28 3.95 18.86
CA VAL A 171 12.41 3.04 18.58
C VAL A 171 13.26 2.81 19.85
N ILE A 172 13.49 3.87 20.65
CA ILE A 172 14.19 3.76 21.94
C ILE A 172 13.39 2.84 22.88
N GLU A 173 12.08 3.02 23.01
CA GLU A 173 11.23 2.14 23.82
C GLU A 173 11.31 0.68 23.36
N ALA A 174 11.21 0.44 22.03
CA ALA A 174 11.29 -0.89 21.47
C ALA A 174 12.65 -1.56 21.66
N SER A 175 13.74 -0.81 21.83
CA SER A 175 15.07 -1.35 22.14
C SER A 175 15.15 -1.99 23.54
N SER A 176 14.15 -1.76 24.39
CA SER A 176 13.98 -2.38 25.70
C SER A 176 12.93 -3.51 25.72
N SER A 177 12.41 -3.92 24.57
CA SER A 177 11.39 -4.95 24.44
C SER A 177 11.85 -6.29 25.03
N ASP A 178 10.92 -7.07 25.58
CA ASP A 178 11.17 -8.46 25.98
C ASP A 178 11.27 -9.40 24.77
N ASP A 179 10.73 -9.04 23.63
CA ASP A 179 10.90 -9.77 22.36
C ASP A 179 12.29 -9.50 21.79
N ALA A 180 13.16 -10.54 21.80
CA ALA A 180 14.52 -10.45 21.33
C ALA A 180 14.64 -9.98 19.87
N ASN A 181 13.73 -10.39 19.00
CA ASN A 181 13.74 -10.00 17.59
C ASN A 181 13.36 -8.53 17.42
N MET A 182 12.38 -8.06 18.20
CA MET A 182 11.99 -6.64 18.22
C MET A 182 13.14 -5.78 18.77
N LYS A 183 13.77 -6.22 19.85
CA LYS A 183 14.93 -5.54 20.43
C LYS A 183 16.06 -5.38 19.41
N ILE A 184 16.42 -6.46 18.71
CA ILE A 184 17.45 -6.44 17.65
C ILE A 184 17.05 -5.50 16.52
N ALA A 185 15.78 -5.55 16.07
CA ALA A 185 15.27 -4.66 15.02
C ALA A 185 15.35 -3.19 15.45
N ALA A 186 14.92 -2.87 16.66
CA ALA A 186 14.98 -1.52 17.20
C ALA A 186 16.42 -1.01 17.33
N VAL A 187 17.34 -1.82 17.89
CA VAL A 187 18.77 -1.47 18.01
C VAL A 187 19.37 -1.17 16.64
N ARG A 188 19.04 -1.95 15.60
CA ARG A 188 19.47 -1.68 14.22
C ARG A 188 18.92 -0.35 13.70
N VAL A 189 17.65 -0.07 13.97
CA VAL A 189 17.01 1.20 13.54
C VAL A 189 17.61 2.40 14.29
N LEU A 190 18.03 2.25 15.55
CA LEU A 190 18.78 3.30 16.26
C LEU A 190 20.06 3.70 15.53
N GLY A 191 20.72 2.77 14.86
CA GLY A 191 21.93 3.06 14.07
C GLY A 191 21.67 3.90 12.81
N THR A 192 20.45 3.87 12.27
CA THR A 192 20.09 4.62 11.06
C THR A 192 19.29 5.88 11.33
N LEU A 193 18.50 5.89 12.39
CA LEU A 193 17.57 6.97 12.74
C LEU A 193 18.08 7.81 13.93
N GLY A 194 18.92 7.23 14.77
CA GLY A 194 19.39 7.84 16.00
C GLY A 194 20.38 8.99 15.76
N ASP A 195 20.52 9.79 16.79
CA ASP A 195 21.54 10.83 16.95
C ASP A 195 22.48 10.51 18.12
N GLY A 196 23.30 11.46 18.54
CA GLY A 196 24.21 11.28 19.68
C GLY A 196 23.53 10.86 20.99
N SER A 197 22.23 11.09 21.15
CA SER A 197 21.47 10.74 22.37
C SER A 197 21.31 9.22 22.56
N VAL A 198 21.38 8.43 21.48
CA VAL A 198 21.23 6.96 21.55
C VAL A 198 22.55 6.23 21.80
N VAL A 199 23.68 6.92 21.72
CA VAL A 199 25.03 6.32 21.93
C VAL A 199 25.13 5.57 23.27
N PRO A 200 24.68 6.12 24.43
CA PRO A 200 24.73 5.38 25.70
C PRO A 200 23.94 4.07 25.67
N ILE A 201 22.77 4.04 25.00
CA ILE A 201 21.94 2.83 24.82
C ILE A 201 22.69 1.79 24.00
N LEU A 202 23.29 2.18 22.90
CA LEU A 202 24.01 1.29 22.01
C LEU A 202 25.30 0.76 22.66
N LEU A 203 26.04 1.61 23.40
CA LEU A 203 27.22 1.17 24.15
C LEU A 203 26.86 0.14 25.22
N GLN A 204 25.82 0.37 26.00
CA GLN A 204 25.32 -0.59 26.97
C GLN A 204 24.91 -1.91 26.32
N THR A 205 24.26 -1.84 25.17
CA THR A 205 23.80 -3.02 24.40
C THR A 205 24.97 -3.78 23.77
N ALA A 206 26.05 -3.10 23.36
CA ALA A 206 27.22 -3.68 22.73
C ALA A 206 28.04 -4.64 23.64
N VAL A 207 27.78 -4.57 24.97
CA VAL A 207 28.39 -5.48 25.97
C VAL A 207 27.40 -6.52 26.49
N SER A 208 26.26 -6.69 25.82
CA SER A 208 25.26 -7.70 26.16
C SER A 208 25.85 -9.12 26.08
N ALA A 209 25.33 -10.02 26.93
CA ALA A 209 25.63 -11.44 26.84
C ALA A 209 25.00 -12.11 25.60
N ASP A 210 24.00 -11.52 25.00
CA ASP A 210 23.41 -11.91 23.72
C ASP A 210 24.31 -11.40 22.58
N GLU A 211 25.04 -12.31 21.93
CA GLU A 211 26.02 -11.96 20.90
C GLU A 211 25.38 -11.36 19.65
N ALA A 212 24.15 -11.78 19.29
CA ALA A 212 23.45 -11.21 18.15
C ALA A 212 23.07 -9.75 18.41
N LEU A 213 22.58 -9.47 19.60
CA LEU A 213 22.23 -8.12 20.05
C LEU A 213 23.48 -7.24 20.19
N ALA A 214 24.55 -7.77 20.78
CA ALA A 214 25.83 -7.06 20.96
C ALA A 214 26.45 -6.69 19.60
N THR A 215 26.45 -7.63 18.64
CA THR A 215 26.95 -7.39 17.29
C THR A 215 26.12 -6.32 16.59
N THR A 216 24.79 -6.41 16.64
CA THR A 216 23.91 -5.40 16.04
C THR A 216 24.18 -4.02 16.64
N ALA A 217 24.39 -3.91 17.94
CA ALA A 217 24.68 -2.63 18.60
C ALA A 217 26.02 -2.02 18.15
N ARG A 218 27.07 -2.86 17.97
CA ARG A 218 28.37 -2.40 17.43
C ARG A 218 28.25 -1.91 15.99
N GLU A 219 27.50 -2.63 15.15
CA GLU A 219 27.21 -2.21 13.78
C GLU A 219 26.44 -0.89 13.76
N SER A 220 25.44 -0.73 14.64
CA SER A 220 24.64 0.50 14.76
C SER A 220 25.49 1.69 15.24
N LEU A 221 26.42 1.49 16.16
CA LEU A 221 27.36 2.53 16.57
C LEU A 221 28.26 2.98 15.42
N ALA A 222 28.69 2.05 14.57
CA ALA A 222 29.50 2.36 13.40
C ALA A 222 28.73 3.17 12.35
N LEU A 223 27.42 2.97 12.25
CA LEU A 223 26.54 3.74 11.35
C LEU A 223 26.26 5.16 11.85
N LEU A 224 26.17 5.35 13.18
CA LEU A 224 26.03 6.67 13.81
C LEU A 224 27.30 7.54 13.67
N GLY A 225 28.43 6.97 13.29
CA GLY A 225 29.71 7.64 13.11
C GLY A 225 29.72 8.60 11.91
N GLY A 226 28.86 9.60 11.94
CA GLY A 226 28.92 10.80 11.14
C GLY A 226 29.42 11.98 11.99
N ASP A 227 29.65 13.10 11.39
CA ASP A 227 30.42 14.29 11.82
C ASP A 227 30.22 14.81 13.28
N ASP A 228 29.27 14.30 14.06
CA ASP A 228 28.96 14.76 15.42
C ASP A 228 29.47 13.85 16.55
N VAL A 229 29.99 12.66 16.28
CA VAL A 229 30.42 11.71 17.32
C VAL A 229 31.91 11.82 17.64
N ASP A 230 32.70 12.39 16.76
CA ASP A 230 34.17 12.55 16.93
C ASP A 230 34.57 13.75 17.81
N VAL A 231 33.67 14.45 18.45
CA VAL A 231 33.93 15.72 19.19
C VAL A 231 33.65 15.64 20.69
N GLN A 232 33.59 14.46 21.30
CA GLN A 232 33.51 14.34 22.77
C GLN A 232 34.67 13.53 23.37
#